data_0340cf47c7785ec3a1207b8a9b6567d4
#
_entry.id   0340cf47c7785ec3a1207b8a9b6567d4
#
_cell.length_a   1.000
_cell.length_b   1.000
_cell.length_c   1.000
_cell.angle_alpha   90.00
_cell.angle_beta   90.00
_cell.angle_gamma   90.00
#
_symmetry.space_group_name_H-M   'P 1'
#
loop_
_entity.id
_entity.type
_entity.pdbx_description
1 polymer ?
#
loop_
_entity_poly.entity_id
_entity_poly.type
_entity_poly.pdbx_seq_one_letter_code
_entity_poly.pdbx_strand_id
1 'polypeptide(L)'
;MNHTTRRISLAALCLSALFAFAGCKDDKAADANGGTAAPPKTANTNAAPSGDSIVVGEYASFTGSEATFGHDTDDGLQIAIDEANAAGGVSFGGAKKQLTLEKQDDQSTSQGVSTALNLVFTKNPAVVIGEVASSRSKVGGTLCQDKKIPMISPSSTNAAVTQIGDYVFRVCFIDPYQAAIVARFAIDGIKAKNVAIYTNKDQDYSKGFSADFKTAFEKYGGKVILQQYYGNTDTDYKSGLSKIAQSHPDAILVPGYYKDAGSICKQAREIGINIPILGGDGWSSKELFTFGGDGLKNTYFSDHVDPNDPSPAVQTFVTAYKKKFAGKTPSSIALLGYDAGKLAFDAMTRAKSNSTADLRDSIADTKNFAGASGTITIDKDRNAAKTAVIMTPAGDHFTLYKKIDNPDKPM
;
A
#
# COMPACT_ATOMS: atom_id res chain seq x y z
N MET A 1 16.55 66.18 0.84
CA MET A 1 15.24 66.87 0.82
C MET A 1 14.20 65.83 1.14
N ASN A 2 13.70 65.96 2.37
CA ASN A 2 12.37 65.79 2.97
C ASN A 2 11.55 64.55 2.59
N HIS A 3 11.42 63.65 3.53
CA HIS A 3 10.34 63.48 4.57
C HIS A 3 8.98 63.11 3.96
N THR A 4 8.38 61.98 4.28
CA THR A 4 7.46 61.92 5.42
C THR A 4 7.01 60.49 5.74
N THR A 5 7.24 60.10 6.97
CA THR A 5 6.66 58.97 7.73
C THR A 5 5.16 59.13 7.95
N ARG A 6 4.36 58.08 7.91
CA ARG A 6 3.10 57.99 8.67
C ARG A 6 2.92 56.62 9.28
N ARG A 7 3.09 56.60 10.59
CA ARG A 7 2.57 55.59 11.53
C ARG A 7 1.07 55.85 11.75
N ILE A 8 0.26 54.82 11.77
CA ILE A 8 -1.05 54.87 12.43
C ILE A 8 -1.15 53.63 13.33
N SER A 9 -1.12 53.92 14.64
CA SER A 9 -1.56 53.05 15.72
C SER A 9 -3.03 53.31 15.97
N LEU A 10 -3.80 52.31 16.42
CA LEU A 10 -4.92 52.38 17.39
C LEU A 10 -5.62 51.01 17.37
N ALA A 11 -5.80 50.40 18.37
CA ALA A 11 -6.26 50.51 19.74
C ALA A 11 -7.37 49.47 19.97
N ALA A 12 -7.19 48.72 20.99
CA ALA A 12 -8.06 47.69 21.53
C ALA A 12 -9.45 48.24 21.94
N LEU A 13 -10.47 47.41 21.81
CA LEU A 13 -11.69 47.58 22.63
C LEU A 13 -12.15 46.22 23.15
N CYS A 14 -11.95 46.05 24.46
CA CYS A 14 -12.56 45.01 25.27
C CYS A 14 -14.04 45.36 25.48
N LEU A 15 -14.95 44.42 25.34
CA LEU A 15 -16.29 44.53 25.87
C LEU A 15 -16.66 43.28 26.66
N SER A 16 -16.62 43.42 27.97
CA SER A 16 -17.08 42.45 28.97
C SER A 16 -18.59 42.57 29.12
N ALA A 17 -19.33 41.48 29.06
CA ALA A 17 -20.72 41.42 29.51
C ALA A 17 -20.84 40.35 30.61
N LEU A 18 -21.00 40.85 31.85
CA LEU A 18 -21.49 40.07 33.00
C LEU A 18 -23.00 39.83 32.83
N PHE A 19 -23.43 38.61 33.06
CA PHE A 19 -24.80 38.35 33.51
C PHE A 19 -24.79 37.59 34.84
N ALA A 20 -25.54 38.16 35.78
CA ALA A 20 -25.60 37.78 37.16
C ALA A 20 -26.55 36.61 37.43
N PHE A 21 -26.21 35.87 38.45
CA PHE A 21 -26.97 34.78 39.07
C PHE A 21 -28.19 35.33 39.85
N ALA A 22 -29.30 34.58 39.77
CA ALA A 22 -30.31 34.57 40.80
C ALA A 22 -30.54 33.13 41.26
N GLY A 23 -30.29 32.86 42.50
CA GLY A 23 -30.41 31.58 43.13
C GLY A 23 -31.81 31.29 43.66
N CYS A 24 -32.10 30.00 43.87
CA CYS A 24 -33.00 29.53 44.92
C CYS A 24 -32.44 28.28 45.58
N LYS A 25 -32.35 28.30 46.88
CA LYS A 25 -32.09 27.22 47.82
C LYS A 25 -33.28 26.28 47.89
N ASP A 26 -33.07 25.01 48.09
CA ASP A 26 -33.62 24.24 49.19
C ASP A 26 -32.85 22.91 49.40
N ASP A 27 -32.57 22.70 50.69
CA ASP A 27 -31.84 21.62 51.31
C ASP A 27 -32.58 20.26 51.24
N LYS A 28 -31.85 19.16 51.08
CA LYS A 28 -31.90 17.98 51.96
C LYS A 28 -30.72 17.05 51.72
N ALA A 29 -29.99 16.81 52.79
CA ALA A 29 -28.95 15.82 52.93
C ALA A 29 -29.49 14.38 52.89
N ALA A 30 -28.76 13.43 52.25
CA ALA A 30 -28.66 12.03 52.68
C ALA A 30 -27.45 11.33 51.97
N ASP A 31 -26.54 10.92 52.81
CA ASP A 31 -25.67 9.73 52.78
C ASP A 31 -24.68 9.46 51.62
N ALA A 32 -23.44 9.55 52.04
CA ALA A 32 -22.27 9.02 51.41
C ALA A 32 -22.34 7.46 51.25
N ASN A 33 -22.16 6.96 50.04
CA ASN A 33 -21.63 5.63 49.84
C ASN A 33 -20.64 5.66 48.67
N GLY A 34 -19.35 5.51 49.00
CA GLY A 34 -18.24 5.52 48.07
C GLY A 34 -18.28 4.26 47.21
N GLY A 35 -18.78 4.41 45.97
CA GLY A 35 -18.65 3.45 44.89
C GLY A 35 -17.54 3.90 43.97
N THR A 36 -16.36 3.29 44.04
CA THR A 36 -15.32 3.39 43.03
C THR A 36 -15.91 2.90 41.70
N ALA A 37 -16.11 3.84 40.78
CA ALA A 37 -16.50 3.52 39.42
C ALA A 37 -15.36 2.68 38.78
N ALA A 38 -15.67 1.44 38.45
CA ALA A 38 -14.81 0.57 37.66
C ALA A 38 -14.57 1.23 36.27
N PRO A 39 -13.36 1.14 35.71
CA PRO A 39 -13.10 1.65 34.37
C PRO A 39 -14.04 0.96 33.36
N PRO A 40 -14.47 1.65 32.30
CA PRO A 40 -15.37 1.09 31.31
C PRO A 40 -14.74 -0.20 30.75
N LYS A 41 -15.50 -1.31 30.86
CA LYS A 41 -15.12 -2.58 30.23
C LYS A 41 -14.91 -2.30 28.73
N THR A 42 -13.68 -2.47 28.26
CA THR A 42 -13.37 -2.52 26.84
C THR A 42 -14.36 -3.47 26.16
N ALA A 43 -15.09 -2.94 25.19
CA ALA A 43 -16.04 -3.73 24.42
C ALA A 43 -15.32 -4.93 23.83
N ASN A 44 -15.90 -6.12 24.02
CA ASN A 44 -15.38 -7.37 23.51
C ASN A 44 -15.48 -7.34 21.99
N THR A 45 -14.35 -7.03 21.30
CA THR A 45 -14.26 -6.79 19.84
C THR A 45 -14.28 -8.07 19.00
N ASN A 46 -14.58 -9.24 19.62
CA ASN A 46 -14.79 -10.50 18.91
C ASN A 46 -16.27 -10.75 18.52
N ALA A 47 -17.09 -9.71 18.44
CA ALA A 47 -18.48 -9.84 18.02
C ALA A 47 -18.53 -10.26 16.54
N ALA A 48 -19.28 -11.33 16.26
CA ALA A 48 -19.57 -11.76 14.90
C ALA A 48 -20.32 -10.65 14.12
N PRO A 49 -20.08 -10.47 12.80
CA PRO A 49 -20.85 -9.56 11.96
C PRO A 49 -22.34 -9.87 12.10
N SER A 50 -23.12 -8.89 12.56
CA SER A 50 -24.56 -9.02 12.76
C SER A 50 -25.28 -8.34 11.60
N GLY A 51 -25.78 -9.11 10.63
CA GLY A 51 -26.53 -8.61 9.48
C GLY A 51 -26.82 -9.68 8.43
N ASP A 52 -27.64 -9.33 7.44
CA ASP A 52 -27.96 -10.19 6.30
C ASP A 52 -26.83 -10.28 5.27
N SER A 53 -25.80 -9.43 5.36
CA SER A 53 -24.61 -9.43 4.52
C SER A 53 -23.32 -9.45 5.33
N ILE A 54 -22.23 -9.90 4.70
CA ILE A 54 -20.87 -9.80 5.25
C ILE A 54 -20.27 -8.49 4.74
N VAL A 55 -19.84 -7.62 5.65
CA VAL A 55 -19.17 -6.37 5.29
C VAL A 55 -17.67 -6.65 5.08
N VAL A 56 -17.18 -6.29 3.91
CA VAL A 56 -15.76 -6.16 3.58
C VAL A 56 -15.40 -4.69 3.70
N GLY A 57 -14.43 -4.35 4.53
CA GLY A 57 -13.92 -2.99 4.60
C GLY A 57 -12.80 -2.77 3.60
N GLU A 58 -12.71 -1.57 3.05
CA GLU A 58 -11.57 -1.12 2.27
C GLU A 58 -11.16 0.28 2.70
N TYR A 59 -9.86 0.48 2.89
CA TYR A 59 -9.28 1.80 2.94
C TYR A 59 -8.15 1.86 1.92
N ALA A 60 -8.15 2.91 1.13
CA ALA A 60 -7.20 3.08 0.05
C ALA A 60 -7.08 4.57 -0.31
N SER A 61 -6.03 4.92 -1.03
CA SER A 61 -5.88 6.26 -1.59
C SER A 61 -6.77 6.41 -2.81
N PHE A 62 -7.98 6.96 -2.64
CA PHE A 62 -8.84 7.32 -3.78
C PHE A 62 -8.55 8.74 -4.28
N THR A 63 -7.88 9.55 -3.46
CA THR A 63 -7.36 10.87 -3.82
C THR A 63 -5.91 11.03 -3.37
N GLY A 64 -5.22 12.10 -3.83
CA GLY A 64 -3.84 12.38 -3.47
C GLY A 64 -2.81 11.82 -4.43
N SER A 65 -1.56 11.68 -3.96
CA SER A 65 -0.40 11.38 -4.82
C SER A 65 -0.38 9.96 -5.37
N GLU A 66 -1.00 9.00 -4.68
CA GLU A 66 -1.03 7.59 -5.06
C GLU A 66 -2.46 7.09 -5.40
N ALA A 67 -3.36 8.01 -5.84
CA ALA A 67 -4.76 7.70 -6.09
C ALA A 67 -4.99 6.53 -7.09
N THR A 68 -4.10 6.37 -8.07
CA THR A 68 -4.21 5.26 -9.02
C THR A 68 -4.10 3.90 -8.35
N PHE A 69 -3.29 3.76 -7.31
CA PHE A 69 -3.17 2.51 -6.56
C PHE A 69 -4.46 2.13 -5.83
N GLY A 70 -5.12 3.13 -5.21
CA GLY A 70 -6.40 2.90 -4.55
C GLY A 70 -7.49 2.47 -5.53
N HIS A 71 -7.61 3.17 -6.66
CA HIS A 71 -8.57 2.82 -7.71
C HIS A 71 -8.30 1.43 -8.31
N ASP A 72 -7.04 1.10 -8.58
CA ASP A 72 -6.69 -0.21 -9.12
C ASP A 72 -6.99 -1.34 -8.13
N THR A 73 -6.73 -1.14 -6.82
CA THR A 73 -7.08 -2.09 -5.77
C THR A 73 -8.59 -2.32 -5.70
N ASP A 74 -9.38 -1.23 -5.63
CA ASP A 74 -10.85 -1.27 -5.61
C ASP A 74 -11.40 -1.99 -6.85
N ASP A 75 -10.90 -1.66 -8.03
CA ASP A 75 -11.32 -2.30 -9.28
C ASP A 75 -11.17 -3.84 -9.20
N GLY A 76 -10.03 -4.32 -8.68
CA GLY A 76 -9.79 -5.74 -8.49
C GLY A 76 -10.71 -6.37 -7.43
N LEU A 77 -10.83 -5.72 -6.28
CA LEU A 77 -11.67 -6.17 -5.17
C LEU A 77 -13.16 -6.22 -5.55
N GLN A 78 -13.63 -5.24 -6.32
CA GLN A 78 -15.00 -5.20 -6.83
C GLN A 78 -15.33 -6.41 -7.74
N ILE A 79 -14.36 -6.85 -8.58
CA ILE A 79 -14.55 -8.06 -9.41
C ILE A 79 -14.68 -9.29 -8.49
N ALA A 80 -13.82 -9.41 -7.48
CA ALA A 80 -13.86 -10.53 -6.55
C ALA A 80 -15.21 -10.61 -5.80
N ILE A 81 -15.74 -9.46 -5.37
CA ILE A 81 -17.04 -9.36 -4.69
C ILE A 81 -18.18 -9.71 -5.65
N ASP A 82 -18.18 -9.18 -6.87
CA ASP A 82 -19.23 -9.45 -7.86
C ASP A 82 -19.29 -10.95 -8.20
N GLU A 83 -18.14 -11.60 -8.40
CA GLU A 83 -18.07 -13.04 -8.66
C GLU A 83 -18.60 -13.87 -7.48
N ALA A 84 -18.22 -13.51 -6.25
CA ALA A 84 -18.68 -14.19 -5.06
C ALA A 84 -20.20 -14.04 -4.88
N ASN A 85 -20.71 -12.83 -5.10
CA ASN A 85 -22.14 -12.52 -5.00
C ASN A 85 -22.96 -13.23 -6.10
N ALA A 86 -22.45 -13.26 -7.34
CA ALA A 86 -23.06 -14.00 -8.44
C ALA A 86 -23.13 -15.52 -8.18
N ALA A 87 -22.16 -16.06 -7.41
CA ALA A 87 -22.16 -17.46 -6.96
C ALA A 87 -23.08 -17.73 -5.74
N GLY A 88 -23.89 -16.75 -5.34
CA GLY A 88 -24.82 -16.85 -4.20
C GLY A 88 -24.24 -16.41 -2.87
N GLY A 89 -23.09 -15.71 -2.85
CA GLY A 89 -22.42 -15.22 -1.65
C GLY A 89 -21.37 -16.16 -1.11
N VAL A 90 -20.83 -15.82 0.06
CA VAL A 90 -19.76 -16.54 0.77
C VAL A 90 -20.31 -17.21 2.02
N SER A 91 -19.90 -18.46 2.26
CA SER A 91 -20.19 -19.16 3.51
C SER A 91 -19.26 -18.65 4.61
N PHE A 92 -19.83 -18.06 5.67
CA PHE A 92 -19.07 -17.61 6.82
C PHE A 92 -19.84 -17.94 8.11
N GLY A 93 -19.32 -18.91 8.89
CA GLY A 93 -20.03 -19.42 10.03
C GLY A 93 -21.27 -20.26 9.68
N GLY A 94 -21.26 -20.93 8.53
CA GLY A 94 -22.26 -21.91 8.09
C GLY A 94 -23.28 -21.39 7.07
N ALA A 95 -23.78 -20.17 7.17
CA ALA A 95 -24.73 -19.61 6.21
C ALA A 95 -24.03 -18.85 5.08
N LYS A 96 -24.49 -19.03 3.83
CA LYS A 96 -24.09 -18.19 2.71
C LYS A 96 -24.75 -16.81 2.81
N LYS A 97 -23.94 -15.77 2.70
CA LYS A 97 -24.37 -14.37 2.73
C LYS A 97 -23.73 -13.59 1.58
N GLN A 98 -24.47 -12.59 1.09
CA GLN A 98 -23.92 -11.63 0.14
C GLN A 98 -22.84 -10.77 0.78
N LEU A 99 -21.87 -10.33 0.00
CA LEU A 99 -20.83 -9.40 0.41
C LEU A 99 -21.25 -7.97 0.10
N THR A 100 -20.93 -7.05 1.01
CA THR A 100 -21.05 -5.61 0.78
C THR A 100 -19.70 -4.96 1.03
N LEU A 101 -19.35 -3.95 0.23
CA LEU A 101 -18.11 -3.21 0.36
C LEU A 101 -18.36 -1.86 1.03
N GLU A 102 -17.65 -1.61 2.12
CA GLU A 102 -17.56 -0.29 2.76
C GLU A 102 -16.16 0.25 2.51
N LYS A 103 -16.04 1.31 1.69
CA LYS A 103 -14.75 1.87 1.30
C LYS A 103 -14.59 3.31 1.72
N GLN A 104 -13.37 3.69 2.11
CA GLN A 104 -13.03 5.02 2.60
C GLN A 104 -11.68 5.48 2.06
N ASP A 105 -11.60 6.78 1.75
CA ASP A 105 -10.41 7.43 1.20
C ASP A 105 -9.43 7.84 2.32
N ASP A 106 -8.20 7.40 2.25
CA ASP A 106 -7.12 7.84 3.15
C ASP A 106 -6.36 9.07 2.64
N GLN A 107 -6.74 9.58 1.46
CA GLN A 107 -6.19 10.79 0.85
C GLN A 107 -4.66 10.75 0.64
N SER A 108 -4.09 9.57 0.47
CA SER A 108 -2.64 9.32 0.40
C SER A 108 -1.87 9.82 1.64
N THR A 109 -2.50 9.85 2.83
CA THR A 109 -1.88 10.33 4.06
C THR A 109 -2.05 9.38 5.23
N SER A 110 -1.05 9.30 6.11
CA SER A 110 -1.14 8.51 7.35
C SER A 110 -2.25 9.00 8.29
N GLN A 111 -2.55 10.30 8.31
CA GLN A 111 -3.65 10.85 9.09
C GLN A 111 -5.01 10.44 8.51
N GLY A 112 -5.14 10.43 7.18
CA GLY A 112 -6.34 9.98 6.47
C GLY A 112 -6.69 8.53 6.77
N VAL A 113 -5.70 7.64 6.90
CA VAL A 113 -5.90 6.23 7.28
C VAL A 113 -6.69 6.10 8.57
N SER A 114 -6.33 6.87 9.59
CA SER A 114 -7.05 6.80 10.90
C SER A 114 -8.51 7.23 10.76
N THR A 115 -8.76 8.28 9.98
CA THR A 115 -10.13 8.75 9.71
C THR A 115 -10.92 7.72 8.90
N ALA A 116 -10.34 7.20 7.81
CA ALA A 116 -10.96 6.21 6.94
C ALA A 116 -11.32 4.93 7.70
N LEU A 117 -10.38 4.36 8.43
CA LEU A 117 -10.61 3.11 9.16
C LEU A 117 -11.61 3.27 10.32
N ASN A 118 -11.62 4.40 11.01
CA ASN A 118 -12.64 4.63 12.03
C ASN A 118 -14.06 4.61 11.43
N LEU A 119 -14.25 5.12 10.21
CA LEU A 119 -15.54 5.04 9.51
C LEU A 119 -15.84 3.60 9.08
N VAL A 120 -14.88 2.89 8.49
CA VAL A 120 -15.02 1.48 8.11
C VAL A 120 -15.42 0.62 9.30
N PHE A 121 -14.79 0.82 10.47
CA PHE A 121 -15.09 0.03 11.67
C PHE A 121 -16.51 0.24 12.21
N THR A 122 -17.18 1.37 11.92
CA THR A 122 -18.58 1.58 12.30
C THR A 122 -19.54 0.58 11.64
N LYS A 123 -19.11 -0.05 10.55
CA LYS A 123 -19.88 -1.03 9.78
C LYS A 123 -19.59 -2.49 10.19
N ASN A 124 -18.77 -2.72 11.21
CA ASN A 124 -18.37 -4.03 11.71
C ASN A 124 -17.86 -4.98 10.59
N PRO A 125 -16.81 -4.60 9.84
CA PRO A 125 -16.30 -5.42 8.75
C PRO A 125 -15.72 -6.75 9.28
N ALA A 126 -15.93 -7.85 8.53
CA ALA A 126 -15.32 -9.13 8.83
C ALA A 126 -13.81 -9.14 8.52
N VAL A 127 -13.42 -8.41 7.49
CA VAL A 127 -12.04 -8.24 7.01
C VAL A 127 -11.87 -6.83 6.46
N VAL A 128 -10.65 -6.31 6.50
CA VAL A 128 -10.26 -5.06 5.85
C VAL A 128 -9.23 -5.36 4.76
N ILE A 129 -9.46 -4.86 3.56
CA ILE A 129 -8.50 -4.87 2.45
C ILE A 129 -7.88 -3.47 2.33
N GLY A 130 -6.59 -3.41 2.17
CA GLY A 130 -5.83 -2.17 2.07
C GLY A 130 -4.53 -2.25 2.86
N GLU A 131 -3.63 -1.42 2.65
CA GLU A 131 -3.37 -0.37 1.70
C GLU A 131 -2.17 -0.80 0.83
N VAL A 132 -1.87 -0.07 -0.25
CA VAL A 132 -0.71 -0.35 -1.11
C VAL A 132 0.57 0.23 -0.52
N ALA A 133 0.55 1.48 -0.04
CA ALA A 133 1.73 2.13 0.50
C ALA A 133 2.06 1.66 1.91
N SER A 134 3.29 1.17 2.10
CA SER A 134 3.72 0.52 3.34
C SER A 134 3.61 1.40 4.59
N SER A 135 3.89 2.71 4.49
CA SER A 135 3.76 3.64 5.63
C SER A 135 2.31 3.72 6.12
N ARG A 136 1.34 3.74 5.20
CA ARG A 136 -0.10 3.78 5.51
C ARG A 136 -0.61 2.43 5.98
N SER A 137 -0.15 1.32 5.38
CA SER A 137 -0.47 -0.03 5.86
C SER A 137 0.01 -0.28 7.27
N LYS A 138 1.12 0.32 7.70
CA LYS A 138 1.57 0.22 9.09
C LYS A 138 0.61 0.91 10.06
N VAL A 139 0.09 2.09 9.71
CA VAL A 139 -0.95 2.76 10.51
C VAL A 139 -2.23 1.93 10.54
N GLY A 140 -2.70 1.51 9.38
CA GLY A 140 -3.92 0.69 9.26
C GLY A 140 -3.80 -0.65 9.96
N GLY A 141 -2.66 -1.32 9.81
CA GLY A 141 -2.36 -2.59 10.49
C GLY A 141 -2.41 -2.48 12.00
N THR A 142 -1.89 -1.38 12.58
CA THR A 142 -1.98 -1.13 14.02
C THR A 142 -3.44 -1.02 14.47
N LEU A 143 -4.25 -0.24 13.75
CA LEU A 143 -5.67 -0.07 14.07
C LEU A 143 -6.46 -1.37 13.92
N CYS A 144 -6.21 -2.13 12.86
CA CYS A 144 -6.85 -3.43 12.63
C CYS A 144 -6.43 -4.47 13.69
N GLN A 145 -5.14 -4.50 14.07
CA GLN A 145 -4.62 -5.34 15.15
C GLN A 145 -5.31 -5.04 16.49
N ASP A 146 -5.44 -3.76 16.84
CA ASP A 146 -6.10 -3.33 18.08
C ASP A 146 -7.58 -3.72 18.11
N LYS A 147 -8.26 -3.63 16.97
CA LYS A 147 -9.66 -4.03 16.80
C LYS A 147 -9.86 -5.54 16.64
N LYS A 148 -8.78 -6.31 16.47
CA LYS A 148 -8.84 -7.75 16.17
C LYS A 148 -9.67 -8.05 14.90
N ILE A 149 -9.50 -7.22 13.88
CA ILE A 149 -10.10 -7.40 12.56
C ILE A 149 -8.97 -7.74 11.58
N PRO A 150 -9.01 -8.87 10.87
CA PRO A 150 -7.99 -9.21 9.90
C PRO A 150 -7.85 -8.14 8.82
N MET A 151 -6.61 -7.72 8.53
CA MET A 151 -6.25 -6.83 7.44
C MET A 151 -5.40 -7.60 6.43
N ILE A 152 -5.72 -7.49 5.15
CA ILE A 152 -4.92 -8.04 4.05
C ILE A 152 -4.47 -6.88 3.16
N SER A 153 -3.16 -6.59 3.18
CA SER A 153 -2.59 -5.64 2.22
C SER A 153 -2.44 -6.30 0.86
N PRO A 154 -2.90 -5.65 -0.22
CA PRO A 154 -2.68 -6.15 -1.58
C PRO A 154 -1.21 -6.05 -2.00
N SER A 155 -0.52 -4.94 -1.69
CA SER A 155 0.80 -4.67 -2.26
C SER A 155 1.83 -4.00 -1.34
N SER A 156 1.58 -3.85 -0.04
CA SER A 156 2.59 -3.29 0.86
C SER A 156 3.73 -4.27 1.10
N THR A 157 4.89 -4.00 0.52
CA THR A 157 6.03 -4.91 0.47
C THR A 157 7.01 -4.78 1.63
N ASN A 158 6.98 -3.66 2.38
CA ASN A 158 7.89 -3.48 3.53
C ASN A 158 7.67 -4.58 4.58
N ALA A 159 8.76 -5.27 4.96
CA ALA A 159 8.69 -6.42 5.87
C ALA A 159 8.03 -6.10 7.23
N ALA A 160 8.17 -4.88 7.72
CA ALA A 160 7.61 -4.47 9.01
C ALA A 160 6.07 -4.43 9.05
N VAL A 161 5.38 -4.42 7.91
CA VAL A 161 3.91 -4.33 7.86
C VAL A 161 3.24 -5.52 8.56
N THR A 162 3.65 -6.75 8.27
CA THR A 162 3.06 -7.93 8.92
C THR A 162 3.62 -8.20 10.32
N GLN A 163 4.74 -7.56 10.70
CA GLN A 163 5.32 -7.66 12.03
C GLN A 163 4.55 -6.88 13.10
N ILE A 164 3.57 -6.07 12.71
CA ILE A 164 2.69 -5.31 13.62
C ILE A 164 1.91 -6.25 14.54
N GLY A 165 1.39 -7.35 13.99
CA GLY A 165 0.63 -8.32 14.78
C GLY A 165 0.04 -9.45 13.94
N ASP A 166 -0.66 -10.35 14.62
CA ASP A 166 -1.19 -11.58 14.04
C ASP A 166 -2.47 -11.40 13.21
N TYR A 167 -3.04 -10.21 13.18
CA TYR A 167 -4.18 -9.85 12.34
C TYR A 167 -3.78 -9.14 11.02
N VAL A 168 -2.48 -8.99 10.74
CA VAL A 168 -2.00 -8.26 9.56
C VAL A 168 -1.32 -9.22 8.58
N PHE A 169 -1.85 -9.28 7.36
CA PHE A 169 -1.45 -10.19 6.28
C PHE A 169 -1.16 -9.41 4.99
N ARG A 170 -0.56 -10.08 4.01
CA ARG A 170 -0.39 -9.58 2.64
C ARG A 170 -0.49 -10.69 1.61
N VAL A 171 -0.85 -10.33 0.38
CA VAL A 171 -0.85 -11.26 -0.76
C VAL A 171 0.29 -10.98 -1.75
N CYS A 172 1.15 -9.99 -1.48
CA CYS A 172 2.33 -9.64 -2.25
C CYS A 172 3.61 -10.23 -1.67
N PHE A 173 4.70 -10.21 -2.44
CA PHE A 173 6.04 -10.48 -1.93
C PHE A 173 6.53 -9.37 -0.97
N ILE A 174 7.75 -9.51 -0.45
CA ILE A 174 8.37 -8.53 0.48
C ILE A 174 9.59 -7.85 -0.15
N ASP A 175 9.94 -6.66 0.36
CA ASP A 175 11.09 -5.86 -0.10
C ASP A 175 12.42 -6.65 -0.17
N PRO A 176 12.80 -7.48 0.82
CA PRO A 176 14.02 -8.28 0.71
C PRO A 176 14.06 -9.18 -0.54
N TYR A 177 12.91 -9.73 -0.94
CA TYR A 177 12.83 -10.60 -2.12
C TYR A 177 12.91 -9.77 -3.41
N GLN A 178 12.10 -8.73 -3.57
CA GLN A 178 12.16 -7.89 -4.79
C GLN A 178 13.50 -7.17 -4.92
N ALA A 179 14.10 -6.74 -3.81
CA ALA A 179 15.42 -6.13 -3.79
C ALA A 179 16.49 -7.09 -4.32
N ALA A 180 16.43 -8.36 -3.92
CA ALA A 180 17.33 -9.40 -4.43
C ALA A 180 17.13 -9.63 -5.94
N ILE A 181 15.88 -9.62 -6.43
CA ILE A 181 15.54 -9.73 -7.86
C ILE A 181 16.13 -8.54 -8.65
N VAL A 182 15.92 -7.31 -8.18
CA VAL A 182 16.45 -6.10 -8.86
C VAL A 182 17.98 -6.06 -8.79
N ALA A 183 18.56 -6.45 -7.67
CA ALA A 183 20.02 -6.52 -7.52
C ALA A 183 20.64 -7.58 -8.46
N ARG A 184 20.03 -8.76 -8.59
CA ARG A 184 20.44 -9.79 -9.52
C ARG A 184 20.34 -9.30 -10.96
N PHE A 185 19.24 -8.64 -11.31
CA PHE A 185 19.07 -8.01 -12.61
C PHE A 185 20.13 -6.93 -12.88
N ALA A 186 20.46 -6.10 -11.88
CA ALA A 186 21.49 -5.08 -12.03
C ALA A 186 22.86 -5.71 -12.35
N ILE A 187 23.25 -6.79 -11.66
CA ILE A 187 24.53 -7.49 -11.91
C ILE A 187 24.52 -8.24 -13.24
N ASP A 188 23.53 -9.09 -13.46
CA ASP A 188 23.55 -10.05 -14.57
C ASP A 188 22.87 -9.54 -15.83
N GLY A 189 21.84 -8.72 -15.70
CA GLY A 189 21.07 -8.17 -16.81
C GLY A 189 21.74 -6.97 -17.47
N ILE A 190 22.08 -5.96 -16.66
CA ILE A 190 22.66 -4.70 -17.16
C ILE A 190 24.16 -4.57 -16.86
N LYS A 191 24.78 -5.56 -16.20
CA LYS A 191 26.24 -5.62 -15.88
C LYS A 191 26.72 -4.44 -15.02
N ALA A 192 25.87 -3.89 -14.19
CA ALA A 192 26.22 -2.82 -13.27
C ALA A 192 27.13 -3.33 -12.14
N LYS A 193 28.21 -2.61 -11.88
CA LYS A 193 29.13 -2.85 -10.74
C LYS A 193 28.94 -1.82 -9.65
N ASN A 194 28.60 -0.58 -10.02
CA ASN A 194 28.45 0.56 -9.14
C ASN A 194 27.05 1.14 -9.33
N VAL A 195 26.29 1.24 -8.25
CA VAL A 195 24.92 1.80 -8.27
C VAL A 195 24.83 2.96 -7.30
N ALA A 196 24.15 4.03 -7.70
CA ALA A 196 23.68 5.06 -6.79
C ALA A 196 22.20 4.82 -6.46
N ILE A 197 21.79 5.18 -5.24
CA ILE A 197 20.39 5.07 -4.80
C ILE A 197 19.84 6.47 -4.54
N TYR A 198 18.61 6.74 -5.02
CA TYR A 198 17.89 7.98 -4.74
C TYR A 198 16.61 7.66 -3.98
N THR A 199 16.64 7.82 -2.66
CA THR A 199 15.65 7.31 -1.70
C THR A 199 14.67 8.41 -1.29
N ASN A 200 13.37 8.11 -1.27
CA ASN A 200 12.41 8.97 -0.57
C ASN A 200 12.53 8.72 0.95
N LYS A 201 13.01 9.74 1.68
CA LYS A 201 13.29 9.64 3.13
C LYS A 201 12.02 9.56 4.00
N ASP A 202 10.87 9.92 3.45
CA ASP A 202 9.61 10.01 4.19
C ASP A 202 8.74 8.74 4.02
N GLN A 203 9.11 7.84 3.08
CA GLN A 203 8.36 6.61 2.78
C GLN A 203 9.08 5.37 3.33
N ASP A 204 8.37 4.55 4.11
CA ASP A 204 8.95 3.32 4.67
C ASP A 204 9.28 2.28 3.60
N TYR A 205 8.48 2.19 2.52
CA TYR A 205 8.78 1.40 1.35
C TYR A 205 10.15 1.79 0.76
N SER A 206 10.33 3.05 0.41
CA SER A 206 11.57 3.53 -0.22
C SER A 206 12.81 3.30 0.63
N LYS A 207 12.70 3.56 1.95
CA LYS A 207 13.81 3.31 2.91
C LYS A 207 14.14 1.83 3.04
N GLY A 208 13.10 0.98 3.20
CA GLY A 208 13.26 -0.47 3.33
C GLY A 208 13.89 -1.08 2.09
N PHE A 209 13.29 -0.82 0.93
CA PHE A 209 13.79 -1.33 -0.33
C PHE A 209 15.23 -0.85 -0.63
N SER A 210 15.59 0.41 -0.33
CA SER A 210 16.97 0.91 -0.47
C SER A 210 17.95 0.10 0.36
N ALA A 211 17.63 -0.19 1.61
CA ALA A 211 18.49 -0.95 2.53
C ALA A 211 18.63 -2.40 2.08
N ASP A 212 17.52 -3.04 1.71
CA ASP A 212 17.49 -4.43 1.25
C ASP A 212 18.23 -4.59 -0.09
N PHE A 213 18.04 -3.65 -1.03
CA PHE A 213 18.77 -3.65 -2.30
C PHE A 213 20.27 -3.51 -2.07
N LYS A 214 20.70 -2.56 -1.23
CA LYS A 214 22.12 -2.41 -0.90
C LYS A 214 22.70 -3.73 -0.38
N THR A 215 22.04 -4.38 0.56
CA THR A 215 22.44 -5.66 1.13
C THR A 215 22.57 -6.75 0.06
N ALA A 216 21.54 -6.89 -0.78
CA ALA A 216 21.52 -7.91 -1.83
C ALA A 216 22.55 -7.61 -2.94
N PHE A 217 22.66 -6.37 -3.38
CA PHE A 217 23.57 -5.97 -4.44
C PHE A 217 25.05 -6.17 -4.04
N GLU A 218 25.40 -5.81 -2.80
CA GLU A 218 26.75 -6.02 -2.27
C GLU A 218 27.03 -7.52 -2.05
N LYS A 219 26.05 -8.32 -1.61
CA LYS A 219 26.13 -9.80 -1.56
C LYS A 219 26.45 -10.40 -2.92
N TYR A 220 25.94 -9.83 -4.01
CA TYR A 220 26.17 -10.32 -5.38
C TYR A 220 27.42 -9.72 -6.04
N GLY A 221 28.25 -8.97 -5.30
CA GLY A 221 29.52 -8.44 -5.74
C GLY A 221 29.47 -7.03 -6.37
N GLY A 222 28.33 -6.36 -6.29
CA GLY A 222 28.19 -4.95 -6.67
C GLY A 222 28.61 -4.01 -5.52
N LYS A 223 28.58 -2.71 -5.79
CA LYS A 223 28.87 -1.66 -4.81
C LYS A 223 27.86 -0.53 -4.90
N VAL A 224 27.19 -0.17 -3.79
CA VAL A 224 26.43 1.06 -3.68
C VAL A 224 27.41 2.19 -3.34
N ILE A 225 27.67 3.07 -4.32
CA ILE A 225 28.70 4.11 -4.22
C ILE A 225 28.18 5.44 -3.69
N LEU A 226 26.88 5.69 -3.76
CA LEU A 226 26.23 6.91 -3.27
C LEU A 226 24.78 6.64 -2.92
N GLN A 227 24.30 7.29 -1.86
CA GLN A 227 22.88 7.37 -1.55
C GLN A 227 22.50 8.84 -1.38
N GLN A 228 21.51 9.29 -2.14
CA GLN A 228 20.89 10.61 -2.07
C GLN A 228 19.43 10.47 -1.62
N TYR A 229 18.87 11.56 -1.14
CA TYR A 229 17.53 11.56 -0.55
C TYR A 229 16.69 12.71 -1.10
N TYR A 230 15.38 12.45 -1.20
CA TYR A 230 14.34 13.44 -1.46
C TYR A 230 13.16 13.23 -0.49
N GLY A 231 12.25 14.18 -0.42
CA GLY A 231 11.06 14.12 0.44
C GLY A 231 9.77 14.11 -0.36
N ASN A 232 8.65 13.82 0.31
CA ASN A 232 7.31 13.75 -0.31
C ASN A 232 6.85 15.06 -0.97
N THR A 233 7.41 16.20 -0.57
CA THR A 233 7.06 17.52 -1.11
C THR A 233 8.00 18.01 -2.20
N ASP A 234 9.06 17.26 -2.48
CA ASP A 234 10.04 17.65 -3.50
C ASP A 234 9.44 17.45 -4.90
N THR A 235 9.68 18.41 -5.77
CA THR A 235 9.27 18.37 -7.19
C THR A 235 10.44 18.64 -8.14
N ASP A 236 11.55 19.15 -7.61
CA ASP A 236 12.81 19.32 -8.32
C ASP A 236 13.87 18.37 -7.74
N TYR A 237 14.31 17.43 -8.55
CA TYR A 237 15.24 16.37 -8.19
C TYR A 237 16.65 16.61 -8.77
N LYS A 238 16.86 17.69 -9.56
CA LYS A 238 18.09 17.91 -10.34
C LYS A 238 19.33 18.06 -9.49
N SER A 239 19.21 18.66 -8.29
CA SER A 239 20.34 18.80 -7.37
C SER A 239 20.87 17.43 -6.90
N GLY A 240 19.97 16.54 -6.46
CA GLY A 240 20.32 15.17 -6.08
C GLY A 240 20.85 14.35 -7.25
N LEU A 241 20.21 14.45 -8.40
CA LEU A 241 20.62 13.79 -9.64
C LEU A 241 22.01 14.25 -10.12
N SER A 242 22.32 15.54 -9.99
CA SER A 242 23.66 16.07 -10.34
C SER A 242 24.76 15.47 -9.47
N LYS A 243 24.52 15.30 -8.16
CA LYS A 243 25.46 14.62 -7.26
C LYS A 243 25.61 13.15 -7.62
N ILE A 244 24.51 12.49 -8.00
CA ILE A 244 24.54 11.11 -8.48
C ILE A 244 25.37 11.02 -9.77
N ALA A 245 25.15 11.89 -10.74
CA ALA A 245 25.93 11.91 -11.99
C ALA A 245 27.43 12.08 -11.74
N GLN A 246 27.82 12.96 -10.81
CA GLN A 246 29.24 13.18 -10.43
C GLN A 246 29.90 11.98 -9.79
N SER A 247 29.13 11.03 -9.24
CA SER A 247 29.67 9.78 -8.68
C SER A 247 29.92 8.68 -9.71
N HIS A 248 29.52 8.92 -10.98
CA HIS A 248 29.71 8.02 -12.12
C HIS A 248 29.19 6.59 -11.86
N PRO A 249 27.92 6.39 -11.47
CA PRO A 249 27.36 5.04 -11.31
C PRO A 249 27.06 4.38 -12.66
N ASP A 250 27.01 3.05 -12.70
CA ASP A 250 26.57 2.27 -13.86
C ASP A 250 25.05 2.27 -14.00
N ALA A 251 24.31 2.42 -12.88
CA ALA A 251 22.86 2.55 -12.84
C ALA A 251 22.42 3.35 -11.60
N ILE A 252 21.15 3.78 -11.60
CA ILE A 252 20.52 4.46 -10.47
C ILE A 252 19.34 3.59 -10.02
N LEU A 253 19.23 3.34 -8.69
CA LEU A 253 18.01 2.78 -8.10
C LEU A 253 17.14 3.93 -7.55
N VAL A 254 15.86 3.93 -7.92
CA VAL A 254 14.84 4.88 -7.45
C VAL A 254 13.67 4.09 -6.85
N PRO A 255 13.74 3.67 -5.59
CA PRO A 255 12.68 2.92 -4.93
C PRO A 255 11.60 3.88 -4.41
N GLY A 256 10.79 4.41 -5.31
CA GLY A 256 9.73 5.38 -5.04
C GLY A 256 8.43 4.97 -5.70
N TYR A 257 7.37 5.76 -5.49
CA TYR A 257 6.11 5.55 -6.18
C TYR A 257 6.09 6.26 -7.54
N TYR A 258 5.18 5.84 -8.41
CA TYR A 258 5.13 6.17 -9.84
C TYR A 258 5.26 7.67 -10.16
N LYS A 259 4.68 8.55 -9.34
CA LYS A 259 4.72 10.01 -9.56
C LYS A 259 6.13 10.56 -9.43
N ASP A 260 6.78 10.28 -8.30
CA ASP A 260 8.15 10.75 -8.05
C ASP A 260 9.13 10.06 -8.99
N ALA A 261 8.98 8.73 -9.16
CA ALA A 261 9.85 7.93 -10.02
C ALA A 261 9.82 8.41 -11.47
N GLY A 262 8.63 8.66 -12.03
CA GLY A 262 8.49 9.21 -13.37
C GLY A 262 9.14 10.59 -13.50
N SER A 263 8.88 11.49 -12.54
CA SER A 263 9.46 12.84 -12.53
C SER A 263 10.99 12.81 -12.40
N ILE A 264 11.52 11.91 -11.56
CA ILE A 264 12.97 11.71 -11.41
C ILE A 264 13.58 11.19 -12.72
N CYS A 265 12.96 10.19 -13.37
CA CYS A 265 13.42 9.70 -14.66
C CYS A 265 13.45 10.79 -15.72
N LYS A 266 12.39 11.59 -15.82
CA LYS A 266 12.31 12.74 -16.75
C LYS A 266 13.44 13.74 -16.49
N GLN A 267 13.58 14.20 -15.25
CA GLN A 267 14.60 15.19 -14.89
C GLN A 267 16.03 14.64 -15.02
N ALA A 268 16.25 13.34 -14.81
CA ALA A 268 17.53 12.70 -15.07
C ALA A 268 17.93 12.85 -16.56
N ARG A 269 17.02 12.56 -17.48
CA ARG A 269 17.29 12.70 -18.93
C ARG A 269 17.47 14.17 -19.35
N GLU A 270 16.71 15.08 -18.75
CA GLU A 270 16.86 16.53 -19.01
C GLU A 270 18.26 17.06 -18.68
N ILE A 271 18.94 16.49 -17.68
CA ILE A 271 20.33 16.86 -17.32
C ILE A 271 21.39 15.93 -17.92
N GLY A 272 21.02 15.09 -18.90
CA GLY A 272 21.94 14.25 -19.66
C GLY A 272 22.33 12.92 -19.03
N ILE A 273 21.65 12.48 -17.96
CA ILE A 273 21.87 11.15 -17.36
C ILE A 273 21.15 10.11 -18.23
N ASN A 274 21.91 9.27 -18.97
CA ASN A 274 21.38 8.27 -19.89
C ASN A 274 21.61 6.80 -19.45
N ILE A 275 22.24 6.59 -18.29
CA ILE A 275 22.43 5.26 -17.71
C ILE A 275 21.08 4.61 -17.30
N PRO A 276 21.04 3.28 -17.12
CA PRO A 276 19.83 2.59 -16.66
C PRO A 276 19.32 3.16 -15.33
N ILE A 277 17.99 3.29 -15.20
CA ILE A 277 17.33 3.60 -13.93
C ILE A 277 16.45 2.40 -13.55
N LEU A 278 16.59 1.97 -12.30
CA LEU A 278 15.94 0.80 -11.75
C LEU A 278 14.89 1.23 -10.71
N GLY A 279 13.80 0.50 -10.64
CA GLY A 279 12.74 0.70 -9.65
C GLY A 279 12.19 -0.60 -9.09
N GLY A 280 11.14 -0.47 -8.30
CA GLY A 280 10.36 -1.58 -7.76
C GLY A 280 8.89 -1.47 -8.12
N ASP A 281 8.08 -2.32 -7.54
CA ASP A 281 6.63 -2.43 -7.75
C ASP A 281 5.85 -1.13 -7.57
N GLY A 282 6.38 -0.18 -6.81
CA GLY A 282 5.84 1.17 -6.70
C GLY A 282 5.78 1.98 -8.01
N TRP A 283 6.39 1.47 -9.10
CA TRP A 283 6.29 2.06 -10.44
C TRP A 283 5.09 1.53 -11.24
N SER A 284 4.42 0.50 -10.76
CA SER A 284 3.36 -0.22 -11.49
C SER A 284 2.06 0.57 -11.58
N SER A 285 2.10 1.69 -12.28
CA SER A 285 0.96 2.54 -12.62
C SER A 285 1.12 3.13 -14.01
N LYS A 286 0.03 3.17 -14.79
CA LYS A 286 0.02 3.87 -16.07
C LYS A 286 0.35 5.35 -15.95
N GLU A 287 0.10 5.97 -14.79
CA GLU A 287 0.46 7.36 -14.53
C GLU A 287 1.99 7.59 -14.51
N LEU A 288 2.80 6.53 -14.40
CA LEU A 288 4.25 6.63 -14.60
C LEU A 288 4.58 7.26 -15.96
N PHE A 289 3.82 6.93 -17.02
CA PHE A 289 4.01 7.50 -18.35
C PHE A 289 3.67 8.99 -18.40
N THR A 290 2.65 9.42 -17.66
CA THR A 290 2.26 10.84 -17.55
C THR A 290 3.39 11.69 -16.95
N PHE A 291 4.04 11.19 -15.89
CA PHE A 291 5.11 11.92 -15.21
C PHE A 291 6.47 11.75 -15.87
N GLY A 292 6.75 10.57 -16.40
CA GLY A 292 8.08 10.22 -16.92
C GLY A 292 8.27 10.51 -18.40
N GLY A 293 7.22 10.37 -19.21
CA GLY A 293 7.28 10.58 -20.67
C GLY A 293 8.49 9.88 -21.32
N ASP A 294 9.20 10.64 -22.17
CA ASP A 294 10.42 10.14 -22.81
C ASP A 294 11.58 9.82 -21.85
N GLY A 295 11.49 10.27 -20.59
CA GLY A 295 12.47 9.97 -19.55
C GLY A 295 12.48 8.50 -19.13
N LEU A 296 11.46 7.74 -19.49
CA LEU A 296 11.34 6.31 -19.16
C LEU A 296 12.17 5.39 -20.08
N LYS A 297 12.86 5.91 -21.07
CA LYS A 297 13.78 5.12 -21.88
C LYS A 297 14.90 4.55 -21.02
N ASN A 298 15.25 3.27 -21.22
CA ASN A 298 16.30 2.56 -20.47
C ASN A 298 15.98 2.53 -18.95
N THR A 299 14.73 2.20 -18.62
CA THR A 299 14.29 2.01 -17.22
C THR A 299 13.69 0.63 -17.03
N TYR A 300 13.83 0.08 -15.83
CA TYR A 300 13.40 -1.28 -15.48
C TYR A 300 12.92 -1.28 -14.03
N PHE A 301 11.90 -2.10 -13.74
CA PHE A 301 11.40 -2.21 -12.38
C PHE A 301 10.89 -3.63 -12.10
N SER A 302 10.94 -4.05 -10.83
CA SER A 302 10.29 -5.29 -10.41
C SER A 302 8.79 -5.10 -10.28
N ASP A 303 8.00 -6.10 -10.69
CA ASP A 303 6.56 -6.12 -10.51
C ASP A 303 6.10 -7.51 -10.07
N HIS A 304 4.86 -7.62 -9.63
CA HIS A 304 4.27 -8.86 -9.11
C HIS A 304 3.88 -9.83 -10.21
N VAL A 305 3.38 -9.32 -11.32
CA VAL A 305 2.89 -10.12 -12.45
C VAL A 305 2.82 -9.23 -13.69
N ASP A 306 3.04 -9.84 -14.85
CA ASP A 306 2.71 -9.19 -16.13
C ASP A 306 1.21 -9.43 -16.43
N PRO A 307 0.38 -8.40 -16.55
CA PRO A 307 -1.03 -8.56 -16.95
C PRO A 307 -1.22 -9.20 -18.32
N ASN A 308 -0.17 -9.27 -19.15
CA ASN A 308 -0.18 -9.94 -20.43
C ASN A 308 0.32 -11.42 -20.37
N ASP A 309 0.65 -11.92 -19.16
CA ASP A 309 1.03 -13.33 -18.99
C ASP A 309 -0.09 -14.23 -19.55
N PRO A 310 0.24 -15.20 -20.45
CA PRO A 310 -0.76 -16.03 -21.11
C PRO A 310 -1.40 -17.09 -20.20
N SER A 311 -1.01 -17.18 -18.95
CA SER A 311 -1.56 -18.17 -18.02
C SER A 311 -3.08 -18.00 -17.84
N PRO A 312 -3.85 -19.10 -17.78
CA PRO A 312 -5.30 -19.04 -17.66
C PRO A 312 -5.79 -18.20 -16.47
N ALA A 313 -5.06 -18.22 -15.35
CA ALA A 313 -5.43 -17.46 -14.16
C ALA A 313 -5.39 -15.94 -14.41
N VAL A 314 -4.29 -15.44 -14.98
CA VAL A 314 -4.15 -14.02 -15.36
C VAL A 314 -5.22 -13.64 -16.39
N GLN A 315 -5.35 -14.42 -17.48
CA GLN A 315 -6.23 -14.06 -18.59
C GLN A 315 -7.72 -14.14 -18.22
N THR A 316 -8.12 -15.00 -17.28
CA THR A 316 -9.49 -15.01 -16.75
C THR A 316 -9.80 -13.69 -16.04
N PHE A 317 -8.93 -13.22 -15.15
CA PHE A 317 -9.10 -11.93 -14.49
C PHE A 317 -9.08 -10.77 -15.50
N VAL A 318 -8.10 -10.74 -16.42
CA VAL A 318 -7.98 -9.68 -17.44
C VAL A 318 -9.24 -9.58 -18.29
N THR A 319 -9.85 -10.72 -18.63
CA THR A 319 -11.09 -10.77 -19.39
C THR A 319 -12.26 -10.18 -18.59
N ALA A 320 -12.39 -10.57 -17.31
CA ALA A 320 -13.43 -10.04 -16.42
C ALA A 320 -13.25 -8.53 -16.21
N TYR A 321 -12.00 -8.08 -16.00
CA TYR A 321 -11.64 -6.68 -15.83
C TYR A 321 -12.02 -5.84 -17.08
N LYS A 322 -11.58 -6.27 -18.26
CA LYS A 322 -11.92 -5.59 -19.53
C LYS A 322 -13.44 -5.50 -19.77
N LYS A 323 -14.17 -6.56 -19.42
CA LYS A 323 -15.63 -6.57 -19.52
C LYS A 323 -16.27 -5.53 -18.59
N LYS A 324 -15.80 -5.42 -17.34
CA LYS A 324 -16.36 -4.51 -16.33
C LYS A 324 -15.95 -3.06 -16.58
N PHE A 325 -14.71 -2.81 -17.01
CA PHE A 325 -14.13 -1.49 -17.12
C PHE A 325 -13.90 -1.03 -18.58
N ALA A 326 -14.85 -1.27 -19.45
CA ALA A 326 -14.91 -0.75 -20.82
C ALA A 326 -13.62 -0.99 -21.65
N GLY A 327 -13.05 -2.18 -21.56
CA GLY A 327 -11.87 -2.57 -22.35
C GLY A 327 -10.51 -2.14 -21.77
N LYS A 328 -10.49 -1.48 -20.61
CA LYS A 328 -9.23 -1.11 -19.94
C LYS A 328 -8.39 -2.34 -19.60
N THR A 329 -7.06 -2.21 -19.69
CA THR A 329 -6.13 -3.24 -19.21
C THR A 329 -5.85 -3.01 -17.71
N PRO A 330 -5.93 -4.05 -16.86
CA PRO A 330 -5.60 -3.92 -15.44
C PRO A 330 -4.11 -3.67 -15.22
N SER A 331 -3.76 -3.08 -14.08
CA SER A 331 -2.39 -3.10 -13.53
C SER A 331 -2.15 -4.40 -12.73
N SER A 332 -0.90 -4.66 -12.32
CA SER A 332 -0.60 -5.73 -11.36
C SER A 332 -1.28 -5.49 -10.01
N ILE A 333 -1.47 -4.23 -9.60
CA ILE A 333 -2.15 -3.85 -8.36
C ILE A 333 -3.62 -4.30 -8.37
N ALA A 334 -4.31 -4.18 -9.52
CA ALA A 334 -5.69 -4.66 -9.66
C ALA A 334 -5.78 -6.20 -9.49
N LEU A 335 -4.80 -6.96 -10.04
CA LEU A 335 -4.71 -8.40 -9.80
C LEU A 335 -4.51 -8.73 -8.32
N LEU A 336 -3.71 -7.95 -7.61
CA LEU A 336 -3.47 -8.16 -6.17
C LEU A 336 -4.70 -7.77 -5.32
N GLY A 337 -5.43 -6.72 -5.67
CA GLY A 337 -6.70 -6.37 -5.03
C GLY A 337 -7.74 -7.49 -5.17
N TYR A 338 -7.83 -8.06 -6.38
CA TYR A 338 -8.66 -9.26 -6.64
C TYR A 338 -8.22 -10.45 -5.79
N ASP A 339 -6.92 -10.76 -5.76
CA ASP A 339 -6.39 -11.89 -4.99
C ASP A 339 -6.59 -11.71 -3.49
N ALA A 340 -6.47 -10.49 -2.95
CA ALA A 340 -6.74 -10.20 -1.56
C ALA A 340 -8.20 -10.48 -1.17
N GLY A 341 -9.15 -10.05 -2.02
CA GLY A 341 -10.56 -10.36 -1.86
C GLY A 341 -10.83 -11.86 -1.94
N LYS A 342 -10.37 -12.53 -3.01
CA LYS A 342 -10.61 -13.97 -3.23
C LYS A 342 -10.03 -14.82 -2.10
N LEU A 343 -8.82 -14.50 -1.61
CA LEU A 343 -8.19 -15.19 -0.48
C LEU A 343 -8.99 -14.98 0.81
N ALA A 344 -9.48 -13.76 1.07
CA ALA A 344 -10.34 -13.50 2.22
C ALA A 344 -11.62 -14.33 2.17
N PHE A 345 -12.28 -14.44 1.00
CA PHE A 345 -13.53 -15.17 0.82
C PHE A 345 -13.34 -16.68 0.92
N ASP A 346 -12.22 -17.21 0.41
CA ASP A 346 -11.83 -18.60 0.61
C ASP A 346 -11.58 -18.90 2.10
N ALA A 347 -10.86 -18.01 2.79
CA ALA A 347 -10.62 -18.14 4.22
C ALA A 347 -11.91 -18.06 5.04
N MET A 348 -12.86 -17.20 4.70
CA MET A 348 -14.19 -17.17 5.33
C MET A 348 -14.92 -18.53 5.20
N THR A 349 -14.83 -19.14 4.02
CA THR A 349 -15.47 -20.45 3.76
C THR A 349 -14.83 -21.57 4.58
N ARG A 350 -13.55 -21.50 4.88
CA ARG A 350 -12.80 -22.46 5.69
C ARG A 350 -12.85 -22.19 7.19
N ALA A 351 -13.25 -20.98 7.60
CA ALA A 351 -13.27 -20.57 9.00
C ALA A 351 -14.26 -21.40 9.83
N LYS A 352 -13.88 -21.74 11.06
CA LYS A 352 -14.69 -22.56 11.98
C LYS A 352 -15.97 -21.87 12.42
N SER A 353 -15.95 -20.55 12.53
CA SER A 353 -17.09 -19.69 12.85
C SER A 353 -17.00 -18.36 12.10
N ASN A 354 -17.98 -17.49 12.29
CA ASN A 354 -17.97 -16.14 11.75
C ASN A 354 -17.23 -15.11 12.65
N SER A 355 -16.40 -15.57 13.58
CA SER A 355 -15.57 -14.67 14.38
C SER A 355 -14.36 -14.18 13.58
N THR A 356 -13.91 -12.97 13.85
CA THR A 356 -12.70 -12.40 13.24
C THR A 356 -11.44 -13.19 13.63
N ALA A 357 -11.43 -13.82 14.80
CA ALA A 357 -10.33 -14.68 15.24
C ALA A 357 -10.22 -15.96 14.42
N ASP A 358 -11.33 -16.66 14.18
CA ASP A 358 -11.33 -17.87 13.33
C ASP A 358 -11.02 -17.52 11.86
N LEU A 359 -11.42 -16.32 11.40
CA LEU A 359 -11.04 -15.83 10.07
C LEU A 359 -9.53 -15.56 10.00
N ARG A 360 -8.95 -14.89 11.01
CA ARG A 360 -7.50 -14.68 11.10
C ARG A 360 -6.75 -15.99 11.01
N ASP A 361 -7.16 -17.01 11.79
CA ASP A 361 -6.53 -18.32 11.77
C ASP A 361 -6.65 -18.99 10.41
N SER A 362 -7.83 -18.89 9.79
CA SER A 362 -8.08 -19.44 8.45
C SER A 362 -7.24 -18.75 7.36
N ILE A 363 -7.02 -17.44 7.46
CA ILE A 363 -6.10 -16.71 6.55
C ILE A 363 -4.67 -17.20 6.75
N ALA A 364 -4.20 -17.32 8.00
CA ALA A 364 -2.85 -17.80 8.33
C ALA A 364 -2.59 -19.23 7.82
N ASP A 365 -3.60 -20.08 7.82
CA ASP A 365 -3.53 -21.48 7.35
C ASP A 365 -3.61 -21.62 5.81
N THR A 366 -3.66 -20.53 5.06
CA THR A 366 -3.76 -20.58 3.59
C THR A 366 -2.52 -21.21 2.96
N LYS A 367 -2.72 -22.29 2.20
CA LYS A 367 -1.68 -23.01 1.45
C LYS A 367 -2.11 -23.22 0.00
N ASN A 368 -1.20 -22.95 -0.92
CA ASN A 368 -1.38 -23.20 -2.36
C ASN A 368 -2.68 -22.59 -2.93
N PHE A 369 -3.10 -21.44 -2.42
CA PHE A 369 -4.26 -20.75 -2.95
C PHE A 369 -3.97 -20.31 -4.40
N ALA A 370 -4.87 -20.65 -5.32
CA ALA A 370 -4.74 -20.31 -6.73
C ALA A 370 -5.21 -18.88 -6.97
N GLY A 371 -4.33 -17.91 -6.83
CA GLY A 371 -4.60 -16.51 -7.16
C GLY A 371 -4.42 -16.20 -8.64
N ALA A 372 -4.98 -15.10 -9.11
CA ALA A 372 -4.79 -14.59 -10.47
C ALA A 372 -3.33 -14.15 -10.70
N SER A 373 -2.69 -13.59 -9.68
CA SER A 373 -1.28 -13.19 -9.72
C SER A 373 -0.30 -14.31 -9.35
N GLY A 374 -0.75 -15.57 -9.35
CA GLY A 374 0.03 -16.77 -9.02
C GLY A 374 -0.40 -17.46 -7.73
N THR A 375 0.26 -18.58 -7.43
CA THR A 375 -0.04 -19.36 -6.22
C THR A 375 0.39 -18.61 -4.97
N ILE A 376 -0.50 -18.56 -3.97
CA ILE A 376 -0.28 -17.87 -2.70
C ILE A 376 -0.24 -18.91 -1.57
N THR A 377 0.83 -18.89 -0.79
CA THR A 377 0.95 -19.60 0.49
C THR A 377 1.34 -18.58 1.54
N ILE A 378 0.54 -18.44 2.57
CA ILE A 378 0.85 -17.57 3.69
C ILE A 378 1.87 -18.27 4.59
N ASP A 379 3.01 -17.61 4.84
CA ASP A 379 4.08 -18.11 5.69
C ASP A 379 3.83 -17.81 7.19
N LYS A 380 4.73 -18.26 8.06
CA LYS A 380 4.67 -18.03 9.51
C LYS A 380 4.71 -16.54 9.90
N ASP A 381 5.24 -15.69 9.03
CA ASP A 381 5.35 -14.25 9.23
C ASP A 381 4.21 -13.49 8.50
N ARG A 382 3.20 -14.23 8.00
CA ARG A 382 1.99 -13.73 7.34
C ARG A 382 2.26 -13.03 5.98
N ASN A 383 3.36 -13.39 5.34
CA ASN A 383 3.71 -12.95 3.99
C ASN A 383 3.31 -14.01 2.96
N ALA A 384 3.06 -13.58 1.74
CA ALA A 384 2.88 -14.49 0.62
C ALA A 384 4.24 -14.83 -0.03
N ALA A 385 4.52 -16.10 -0.22
CA ALA A 385 5.59 -16.53 -1.10
C ALA A 385 5.11 -16.38 -2.56
N LYS A 386 5.80 -15.55 -3.34
CA LYS A 386 5.45 -15.24 -4.74
C LYS A 386 6.69 -15.07 -5.62
N THR A 387 6.49 -15.17 -6.92
CA THR A 387 7.49 -14.80 -7.92
C THR A 387 7.44 -13.30 -8.22
N ALA A 388 8.50 -12.78 -8.85
CA ALA A 388 8.56 -11.42 -9.35
C ALA A 388 9.02 -11.41 -10.81
N VAL A 389 8.67 -10.36 -11.53
CA VAL A 389 9.07 -10.11 -12.91
C VAL A 389 9.82 -8.78 -13.01
N ILE A 390 10.70 -8.64 -13.99
CA ILE A 390 11.28 -7.36 -14.39
C ILE A 390 10.49 -6.85 -15.58
N MET A 391 9.93 -5.66 -15.43
CA MET A 391 9.17 -4.95 -16.45
C MET A 391 9.98 -3.78 -16.99
N THR A 392 9.64 -3.35 -18.20
CA THR A 392 10.18 -2.14 -18.82
C THR A 392 9.08 -1.39 -19.56
N PRO A 393 9.10 -0.04 -19.57
CA PRO A 393 8.20 0.75 -20.42
C PRO A 393 8.48 0.53 -21.91
N ALA A 394 7.40 0.37 -22.70
CA ALA A 394 7.44 0.22 -24.15
C ALA A 394 6.30 1.04 -24.77
N GLY A 395 6.60 2.25 -25.26
CA GLY A 395 5.57 3.20 -25.70
C GLY A 395 4.73 3.71 -24.52
N ASP A 396 3.45 3.34 -24.51
CA ASP A 396 2.46 3.76 -23.50
C ASP A 396 2.02 2.63 -22.56
N HIS A 397 2.74 1.52 -22.56
CA HIS A 397 2.45 0.34 -21.73
C HIS A 397 3.73 -0.30 -21.18
N PHE A 398 3.56 -1.21 -20.24
CA PHE A 398 4.65 -2.01 -19.71
C PHE A 398 4.73 -3.35 -20.47
N THR A 399 5.95 -3.86 -20.61
CA THR A 399 6.20 -5.17 -21.20
C THR A 399 7.17 -5.95 -20.31
N LEU A 400 6.99 -7.27 -20.30
CA LEU A 400 7.88 -8.18 -19.60
C LEU A 400 9.28 -8.08 -20.22
N TYR A 401 10.27 -7.73 -19.42
CA TYR A 401 11.66 -7.79 -19.83
C TYR A 401 12.29 -9.14 -19.48
N LYS A 402 12.08 -9.59 -18.21
CA LYS A 402 12.67 -10.84 -17.73
C LYS A 402 11.89 -11.39 -16.53
N LYS A 403 11.75 -12.72 -16.48
CA LYS A 403 11.32 -13.43 -15.28
C LYS A 403 12.55 -13.96 -14.54
N ILE A 404 12.61 -13.78 -13.23
CA ILE A 404 13.68 -14.25 -12.37
C ILE A 404 13.05 -15.10 -11.27
N ASP A 405 13.21 -16.42 -11.37
CA ASP A 405 12.57 -17.35 -10.44
C ASP A 405 13.36 -17.50 -9.13
N ASN A 406 14.68 -17.32 -9.18
CA ASN A 406 15.54 -17.43 -8.00
C ASN A 406 16.68 -16.41 -8.08
N PRO A 407 16.67 -15.37 -7.24
CA PRO A 407 17.71 -14.33 -7.27
C PRO A 407 19.07 -14.80 -6.75
N ASP A 408 19.13 -15.91 -6.02
CA ASP A 408 20.41 -16.47 -5.52
C ASP A 408 21.18 -17.25 -6.59
N LYS A 409 20.59 -17.47 -7.76
CA LYS A 409 21.26 -18.06 -8.92
C LYS A 409 21.60 -16.97 -9.93
N PRO A 410 22.78 -17.03 -10.59
CA PRO A 410 23.09 -16.19 -11.77
C PRO A 410 22.02 -16.35 -12.86
N MET A 411 21.76 -15.26 -13.58
CA MET A 411 20.80 -15.23 -14.70
C MET A 411 21.36 -15.89 -15.95
#